data_8c532374127568cb6ebdf78b466f5d45
#
_entry.id   8c532374127568cb6ebdf78b466f5d45
#
_cell.length_a   1.000
_cell.length_b   1.000
_cell.length_c   1.000
_cell.angle_alpha   90.00
_cell.angle_beta   90.00
_cell.angle_gamma   90.00
#
_symmetry.space_group_name_H-M   'P 1'
#
loop_
_entity.id
_entity.type
_entity.pdbx_description
1 polymer ?
#
loop_
_entity_poly.entity_id
_entity_poly.type
_entity_poly.pdbx_seq_one_letter_code
_entity_poly.pdbx_strand_id
1 'polypeptide(L)'
;MVKGGRGASKKKSVSKSAKAGLTFPVARIGRGLRNMRLAKRYGAGGPVYLTAVIEYMAAEVLELAGNACRDNKKKRVTPRHLVLAIRNDEELNKFLGGVTIASGGVLPNIHSVLLPKKTKSAKAGSSQEF
;
A
#
# COMPACT_ATOMS: atom_id res chain seq x y z
N MET A 1 -36.40 48.52 -18.90
CA MET A 1 -34.97 48.20 -19.09
C MET A 1 -34.65 46.99 -18.24
N VAL A 2 -34.52 45.84 -18.88
CA VAL A 2 -34.18 44.56 -18.22
C VAL A 2 -32.67 44.40 -18.29
N LYS A 3 -31.97 44.45 -17.15
CA LYS A 3 -30.55 44.15 -17.06
C LYS A 3 -30.35 42.62 -17.11
N GLY A 4 -29.93 42.13 -18.28
CA GLY A 4 -29.51 40.74 -18.45
C GLY A 4 -28.27 40.45 -17.62
N GLY A 5 -28.41 39.67 -16.54
CA GLY A 5 -27.30 39.13 -15.77
C GLY A 5 -26.56 38.08 -16.58
N ARG A 6 -25.35 38.42 -17.05
CA ARG A 6 -24.42 37.44 -17.64
C ARG A 6 -23.98 36.49 -16.53
N GLY A 7 -24.54 35.30 -16.45
CA GLY A 7 -24.06 34.22 -15.64
C GLY A 7 -22.66 33.85 -16.09
N ALA A 8 -21.63 34.32 -15.41
CA ALA A 8 -20.27 33.82 -15.64
C ALA A 8 -20.24 32.33 -15.29
N SER A 9 -20.02 31.49 -16.28
CA SER A 9 -19.81 30.06 -16.06
C SER A 9 -18.58 29.89 -15.17
N LYS A 10 -18.77 29.47 -13.92
CA LYS A 10 -17.68 29.15 -13.01
C LYS A 10 -16.86 28.03 -13.66
N LYS A 11 -15.68 28.35 -14.15
CA LYS A 11 -14.71 27.33 -14.55
C LYS A 11 -14.52 26.39 -13.39
N LYS A 12 -14.81 25.09 -13.56
CA LYS A 12 -14.56 24.07 -12.54
C LYS A 12 -13.07 24.11 -12.18
N SER A 13 -12.75 24.33 -10.90
CA SER A 13 -11.37 24.33 -10.44
C SER A 13 -10.80 22.90 -10.55
N VAL A 14 -9.63 22.76 -11.17
CA VAL A 14 -8.93 21.49 -11.26
C VAL A 14 -8.17 21.24 -9.96
N SER A 15 -8.33 20.06 -9.35
CA SER A 15 -7.64 19.70 -8.11
C SER A 15 -6.12 19.60 -8.31
N LYS A 16 -5.36 19.78 -7.24
CA LYS A 16 -3.90 19.57 -7.27
C LYS A 16 -3.53 18.12 -7.63
N SER A 17 -4.33 17.16 -7.16
CA SER A 17 -4.15 15.75 -7.52
C SER A 17 -4.34 15.50 -9.01
N ALA A 18 -5.39 16.06 -9.62
CA ALA A 18 -5.64 15.94 -11.05
C ALA A 18 -4.53 16.57 -11.89
N LYS A 19 -4.00 17.74 -11.47
CA LYS A 19 -2.85 18.38 -12.14
C LYS A 19 -1.58 17.53 -12.08
N ALA A 20 -1.38 16.79 -11.00
CA ALA A 20 -0.22 15.93 -10.79
C ALA A 20 -0.40 14.51 -11.35
N GLY A 21 -1.60 14.15 -11.83
CA GLY A 21 -1.91 12.79 -12.27
C GLY A 21 -1.95 11.77 -11.14
N LEU A 22 -2.24 12.20 -9.93
CA LEU A 22 -2.30 11.36 -8.73
C LEU A 22 -3.74 11.11 -8.31
N THR A 23 -3.98 9.93 -7.73
CA THR A 23 -5.28 9.55 -7.14
C THR A 23 -5.39 10.05 -5.70
N PHE A 24 -4.29 10.04 -4.96
CA PHE A 24 -4.26 10.48 -3.56
C PHE A 24 -4.37 12.00 -3.43
N PRO A 25 -4.93 12.49 -2.31
CA PRO A 25 -5.28 13.90 -2.13
C PRO A 25 -4.07 14.76 -1.78
N VAL A 26 -3.44 15.38 -2.77
CA VAL A 26 -2.26 16.25 -2.60
C VAL A 26 -2.52 17.38 -1.61
N ALA A 27 -3.67 18.05 -1.71
CA ALA A 27 -3.99 19.17 -0.81
C ALA A 27 -4.11 18.76 0.66
N ARG A 28 -4.69 17.60 0.91
CA ARG A 28 -4.85 17.05 2.26
C ARG A 28 -3.51 16.65 2.87
N ILE A 29 -2.67 15.98 2.11
CA ILE A 29 -1.31 15.60 2.53
C ILE A 29 -0.45 16.84 2.77
N GLY A 30 -0.55 17.84 1.90
CA GLY A 30 0.13 19.11 2.10
C GLY A 30 -0.31 19.86 3.35
N ARG A 31 -1.59 19.76 3.73
CA ARG A 31 -2.08 20.30 5.01
C ARG A 31 -1.48 19.57 6.20
N GLY A 32 -1.44 18.23 6.15
CA GLY A 32 -0.79 17.41 7.18
C GLY A 32 0.68 17.76 7.34
N LEU A 33 1.40 17.90 6.22
CA LEU A 33 2.81 18.29 6.22
C LEU A 33 3.05 19.65 6.89
N ARG A 34 2.20 20.66 6.59
CA ARG A 34 2.26 21.98 7.23
C ARG A 34 1.98 21.92 8.73
N ASN A 35 1.03 21.08 9.15
CA ASN A 35 0.66 20.93 10.56
C ASN A 35 1.80 20.32 11.40
N MET A 36 2.71 19.57 10.80
CA MET A 36 3.91 19.02 11.46
C MET A 36 4.92 20.12 11.82
N ARG A 37 4.85 21.30 11.21
CA ARG A 37 5.72 22.46 11.47
C ARG A 37 7.22 22.15 11.40
N LEU A 38 7.62 21.28 10.49
CA LEU A 38 9.03 20.88 10.29
C LEU A 38 9.87 21.96 9.62
N ALA A 39 9.24 22.87 8.90
CA ALA A 39 9.87 24.00 8.24
C ALA A 39 8.97 25.23 8.26
N LYS A 40 9.57 26.40 8.08
CA LYS A 40 8.85 27.68 8.00
C LYS A 40 8.01 27.79 6.71
N ARG A 41 8.49 27.22 5.62
CA ARG A 41 7.87 27.27 4.29
C ARG A 41 7.99 25.94 3.60
N TYR A 42 7.01 25.60 2.76
CA TYR A 42 6.99 24.41 1.94
C TYR A 42 6.77 24.80 0.48
N GLY A 43 7.63 24.31 -0.40
CA GLY A 43 7.46 24.48 -1.84
C GLY A 43 6.24 23.70 -2.35
N ALA A 44 5.68 24.14 -3.47
CA ALA A 44 4.51 23.48 -4.07
C ALA A 44 4.78 22.03 -4.49
N GLY A 45 6.01 21.69 -4.87
CA GLY A 45 6.41 20.35 -5.25
C GLY A 45 6.55 19.36 -4.09
N GLY A 46 6.76 19.82 -2.85
CA GLY A 46 6.93 18.96 -1.69
C GLY A 46 5.72 18.06 -1.42
N PRO A 47 4.51 18.61 -1.27
CA PRO A 47 3.30 17.82 -1.11
C PRO A 47 3.02 16.88 -2.28
N VAL A 48 3.30 17.30 -3.51
CA VAL A 48 3.11 16.46 -4.72
C VAL A 48 4.03 15.25 -4.67
N TYR A 49 5.31 15.46 -4.41
CA TYR A 49 6.29 14.38 -4.31
C TYR A 49 5.95 13.40 -3.17
N LEU A 50 5.64 13.94 -1.99
CA LEU A 50 5.25 13.12 -0.85
C LEU A 50 4.00 12.28 -1.14
N THR A 51 2.99 12.88 -1.79
CA THR A 51 1.78 12.19 -2.19
C THR A 51 2.06 11.07 -3.18
N ALA A 52 2.94 11.31 -4.15
CA ALA A 52 3.35 10.30 -5.12
C ALA A 52 4.03 9.11 -4.45
N VAL A 53 4.90 9.35 -3.48
CA VAL A 53 5.57 8.30 -2.70
C VAL A 53 4.57 7.47 -1.90
N ILE A 54 3.64 8.12 -1.21
CA ILE A 54 2.59 7.43 -0.43
C ILE A 54 1.70 6.58 -1.33
N GLU A 55 1.29 7.11 -2.49
CA GLU A 55 0.47 6.38 -3.47
C GLU A 55 1.22 5.16 -3.99
N TYR A 56 2.49 5.30 -4.35
CA TYR A 56 3.33 4.20 -4.79
C TYR A 56 3.46 3.10 -3.73
N MET A 57 3.76 3.47 -2.48
CA MET A 57 3.88 2.53 -1.38
C MET A 57 2.57 1.79 -1.11
N ALA A 58 1.44 2.50 -1.13
CA ALA A 58 0.13 1.89 -0.95
C ALA A 58 -0.20 0.91 -2.09
N ALA A 59 0.10 1.26 -3.33
CA ALA A 59 -0.11 0.40 -4.48
C ALA A 59 0.72 -0.90 -4.37
N GLU A 60 1.98 -0.80 -3.98
CA GLU A 60 2.88 -1.95 -3.80
C GLU A 60 2.36 -2.90 -2.72
N VAL A 61 2.00 -2.36 -1.55
CA VAL A 61 1.44 -3.17 -0.46
C VAL A 61 0.15 -3.86 -0.90
N LEU A 62 -0.73 -3.17 -1.61
CA LEU A 62 -2.01 -3.73 -2.07
C LEU A 62 -1.82 -4.78 -3.16
N GLU A 63 -0.86 -4.61 -4.05
CA GLU A 63 -0.54 -5.62 -5.08
C GLU A 63 -0.06 -6.92 -4.43
N LEU A 64 0.90 -6.83 -3.51
CA LEU A 64 1.42 -8.00 -2.80
C LEU A 64 0.35 -8.66 -1.91
N ALA A 65 -0.49 -7.87 -1.24
CA ALA A 65 -1.61 -8.39 -0.46
C ALA A 65 -2.66 -9.08 -1.35
N GLY A 66 -2.92 -8.55 -2.54
CA GLY A 66 -3.79 -9.16 -3.54
C GLY A 66 -3.23 -10.51 -4.02
N ASN A 67 -1.93 -10.59 -4.24
CA ASN A 67 -1.25 -11.84 -4.59
C ASN A 67 -1.37 -12.87 -3.45
N ALA A 68 -1.10 -12.46 -2.21
CA ALA A 68 -1.27 -13.34 -1.04
C ALA A 68 -2.71 -13.83 -0.88
N CYS A 69 -3.69 -12.97 -1.11
CA CYS A 69 -5.09 -13.33 -1.09
C CYS A 69 -5.43 -14.40 -2.14
N ARG A 70 -4.90 -14.24 -3.34
CA ARG A 70 -5.09 -15.15 -4.48
C ARG A 70 -4.44 -16.50 -4.22
N ASP A 71 -3.21 -16.50 -3.69
CA ASP A 71 -2.47 -17.71 -3.32
C ASP A 71 -3.22 -18.51 -2.24
N ASN A 72 -3.86 -17.82 -1.30
CA ASN A 72 -4.73 -18.42 -0.28
C ASN A 72 -6.13 -18.80 -0.81
N LYS A 73 -6.38 -18.69 -2.12
CA LYS A 73 -7.68 -18.97 -2.76
C LYS A 73 -8.84 -18.19 -2.14
N LYS A 74 -8.58 -16.98 -1.66
CA LYS A 74 -9.58 -16.07 -1.09
C LYS A 74 -9.96 -14.98 -2.10
N LYS A 75 -11.15 -14.43 -1.94
CA LYS A 75 -11.69 -13.34 -2.78
C LYS A 75 -11.65 -11.98 -2.08
N ARG A 76 -11.35 -11.97 -0.78
CA ARG A 76 -11.35 -10.76 0.05
C ARG A 76 -9.97 -10.58 0.66
N VAL A 77 -9.38 -9.40 0.47
CA VAL A 77 -8.15 -9.01 1.15
C VAL A 77 -8.47 -8.72 2.62
N THR A 78 -7.72 -9.32 3.50
CA THR A 78 -7.86 -9.19 4.96
C THR A 78 -6.55 -8.68 5.57
N PRO A 79 -6.55 -8.21 6.83
CA PRO A 79 -5.31 -7.84 7.52
C PRO A 79 -4.25 -8.95 7.51
N ARG A 80 -4.67 -10.22 7.52
CA ARG A 80 -3.75 -11.36 7.38
C ARG A 80 -2.96 -11.32 6.08
N HIS A 81 -3.60 -10.97 4.96
CA HIS A 81 -2.93 -10.84 3.67
C HIS A 81 -1.96 -9.67 3.65
N LEU A 82 -2.28 -8.56 4.34
CA LEU A 82 -1.37 -7.44 4.50
C LEU A 82 -0.11 -7.83 5.27
N VAL A 83 -0.26 -8.56 6.38
CA VAL A 83 0.91 -9.06 7.14
C VAL A 83 1.75 -10.00 6.30
N LEU A 84 1.15 -10.95 5.60
CA LEU A 84 1.88 -11.87 4.72
C LEU A 84 2.64 -11.10 3.63
N ALA A 85 2.01 -10.11 3.00
CA ALA A 85 2.63 -9.29 1.97
C ALA A 85 3.83 -8.51 2.51
N ILE A 86 3.68 -7.82 3.64
CA ILE A 86 4.71 -6.96 4.22
C ILE A 86 5.87 -7.79 4.79
N ARG A 87 5.58 -8.87 5.51
CA ARG A 87 6.61 -9.67 6.18
C ARG A 87 7.39 -10.57 5.23
N ASN A 88 6.82 -10.95 4.08
CA ASN A 88 7.51 -11.73 3.05
C ASN A 88 8.33 -10.87 2.09
N ASP A 89 8.06 -9.58 1.99
CA ASP A 89 8.86 -8.64 1.22
C ASP A 89 9.97 -8.06 2.09
N GLU A 90 11.22 -8.17 1.64
CA GLU A 90 12.38 -7.75 2.42
C GLU A 90 12.39 -6.24 2.68
N GLU A 91 12.12 -5.43 1.66
CA GLU A 91 12.14 -3.97 1.75
C GLU A 91 10.97 -3.45 2.60
N LEU A 92 9.76 -3.95 2.36
CA LEU A 92 8.59 -3.57 3.15
C LEU A 92 8.71 -4.02 4.60
N ASN A 93 9.25 -5.20 4.84
CA ASN A 93 9.47 -5.69 6.20
C ASN A 93 10.49 -4.82 6.96
N LYS A 94 11.55 -4.39 6.29
CA LYS A 94 12.52 -3.46 6.87
C LYS A 94 11.90 -2.11 7.20
N PHE A 95 11.11 -1.57 6.29
CA PHE A 95 10.44 -0.27 6.46
C PHE A 95 9.35 -0.30 7.52
N LEU A 96 8.52 -1.35 7.53
CA LEU A 96 7.36 -1.51 8.41
C LEU A 96 7.59 -2.51 9.55
N GLY A 97 8.86 -2.84 9.85
CA GLY A 97 9.21 -3.84 10.89
C GLY A 97 8.71 -3.52 12.29
N GLY A 98 8.63 -2.22 12.63
CA GLY A 98 8.12 -1.75 13.91
C GLY A 98 6.60 -1.56 13.98
N VAL A 99 5.88 -1.84 12.90
CA VAL A 99 4.43 -1.64 12.82
C VAL A 99 3.69 -2.93 13.16
N THR A 100 2.71 -2.83 14.05
CA THR A 100 1.79 -3.93 14.40
C THR A 100 0.48 -3.78 13.63
N ILE A 101 0.08 -4.83 12.93
CA ILE A 101 -1.19 -4.87 12.20
C ILE A 101 -2.18 -5.73 12.99
N ALA A 102 -3.23 -5.10 13.50
CA ALA A 102 -4.27 -5.79 14.26
C ALA A 102 -4.94 -6.89 13.42
N SER A 103 -5.19 -8.04 14.01
CA SER A 103 -5.79 -9.22 13.34
C SER A 103 -4.94 -9.81 12.21
N GLY A 104 -3.65 -9.44 12.13
CA GLY A 104 -2.74 -9.91 11.09
C GLY A 104 -2.10 -11.27 11.36
N GLY A 105 -1.95 -11.65 12.62
CA GLY A 105 -1.23 -12.86 13.02
C GLY A 105 0.28 -12.75 12.83
N VAL A 106 0.94 -13.88 12.81
CA VAL A 106 2.38 -14.02 12.61
C VAL A 106 2.67 -14.87 11.38
N LEU A 107 3.88 -14.74 10.81
CA LEU A 107 4.31 -15.61 9.72
C LEU A 107 4.37 -17.08 10.19
N PRO A 108 3.97 -18.05 9.34
CA PRO A 108 4.19 -19.45 9.60
C PRO A 108 5.69 -19.72 9.72
N ASN A 109 6.12 -20.20 10.87
CA ASN A 109 7.53 -20.52 11.12
C ASN A 109 7.64 -21.70 12.09
N ILE A 110 8.41 -22.69 11.71
CA ILE A 110 8.68 -23.89 12.50
C ILE A 110 10.18 -24.05 12.60
N HIS A 111 10.72 -24.23 13.80
CA HIS A 111 12.13 -24.57 13.97
C HIS A 111 12.46 -25.89 13.26
N SER A 112 13.60 -25.92 12.57
CA SER A 112 14.03 -27.09 11.79
C SER A 112 14.12 -28.38 12.60
N VAL A 113 14.46 -28.28 13.91
CA VAL A 113 14.53 -29.42 14.83
C VAL A 113 13.17 -30.04 15.16
N LEU A 114 12.08 -29.30 14.97
CA LEU A 114 10.70 -29.75 15.20
C LEU A 114 10.05 -30.36 13.96
N LEU A 115 10.71 -30.27 12.79
CA LEU A 115 10.19 -30.85 11.57
C LEU A 115 10.34 -32.38 11.61
N PRO A 116 9.35 -33.13 11.05
CA PRO A 116 9.44 -34.58 10.96
C PRO A 116 10.63 -34.99 10.05
N LYS A 117 11.31 -36.05 10.42
CA LYS A 117 12.39 -36.60 9.59
C LYS A 117 11.81 -37.13 8.27
N LYS A 118 12.43 -36.77 7.14
CA LYS A 118 12.04 -37.31 5.83
C LYS A 118 12.23 -38.85 5.82
N THR A 119 11.13 -39.57 5.69
CA THR A 119 11.18 -41.05 5.47
C THR A 119 11.48 -41.34 3.99
N LYS A 120 12.14 -42.48 3.73
CA LYS A 120 12.53 -42.88 2.37
C LYS A 120 11.34 -43.00 1.39
N SER A 121 10.15 -43.24 1.89
CA SER A 121 8.92 -43.33 1.08
C SER A 121 8.44 -41.96 0.50
N ALA A 122 8.80 -40.84 1.13
CA ALA A 122 8.45 -39.52 0.60
C ALA A 122 9.32 -39.10 -0.60
N LYS A 123 10.41 -39.83 -0.86
CA LYS A 123 11.33 -39.55 -1.97
C LYS A 123 10.85 -40.09 -3.32
N ALA A 124 9.88 -40.99 -3.32
CA ALA A 124 9.32 -41.59 -4.54
C ALA A 124 8.15 -40.78 -5.17
N GLY A 125 7.63 -39.77 -4.46
CA GLY A 125 6.49 -38.98 -4.93
C GLY A 125 6.83 -37.64 -5.58
N SER A 126 8.13 -37.27 -5.66
CA SER A 126 8.53 -35.95 -6.16
C SER A 126 9.08 -35.94 -7.60
N SER A 127 8.87 -37.00 -8.35
CA SER A 127 9.35 -37.11 -9.74
C SER A 127 8.22 -37.22 -10.78
N GLN A 128 7.13 -36.47 -10.58
CA GLN A 128 6.18 -36.20 -11.65
C GLN A 128 5.89 -34.70 -11.69
N GLU A 129 6.81 -33.99 -12.29
CA GLU A 129 6.54 -32.69 -12.90
C GLU A 129 6.20 -32.89 -14.37
N PHE A 130 5.03 -32.44 -14.73
CA PHE A 130 4.71 -32.08 -16.10
C PHE A 130 4.42 -30.61 -16.17
#